data_158af896341b77ee3a4c0d545714148e
#
_entry.id   158af896341b77ee3a4c0d545714148e
#
_cell.length_a   1.000
_cell.length_b   1.000
_cell.length_c   1.000
_cell.angle_alpha   90.00
_cell.angle_beta   90.00
_cell.angle_gamma   90.00
#
_symmetry.space_group_name_H-M   'P 1'
#
loop_
_entity.id
_entity.type
_entity.pdbx_description
1 polymer ?
#
loop_
_entity_poly.entity_id
_entity_poly.type
_entity_poly.pdbx_seq_one_letter_code
_entity_poly.pdbx_strand_id
1 'polypeptide(L)'
;MYFLTDGLRVADPEGSLLVLTLVYLVATVTATWGGGVLSDRTGRRRVFVAGAAVLQALACAVLVVAPSWPSALIAGLLLGLGYGAYTSVDQALVTQVLPDAATVAGDLGVMNVAVVAPQALAPLLAGLVITQLGGYDVLFGLAGAVTVLGALSVARIRSVR
;
A
#
# COMPACT_ATOMS: atom_id res chain seq x y z
N MET A 1 8.33 5.12 -13.04
CA MET A 1 8.94 5.58 -14.30
C MET A 1 8.84 4.51 -15.37
N TYR A 2 9.49 3.37 -15.27
CA TYR A 2 9.48 2.31 -16.31
C TYR A 2 8.09 1.86 -16.76
N PHE A 3 7.12 1.73 -15.86
CA PHE A 3 5.75 1.38 -16.24
C PHE A 3 5.08 2.44 -17.12
N LEU A 4 5.37 3.72 -16.91
CA LEU A 4 4.83 4.82 -17.72
C LEU A 4 5.47 4.87 -19.11
N THR A 5 6.78 4.56 -19.20
CA THR A 5 7.51 4.54 -20.49
C THR A 5 7.22 3.28 -21.30
N ASP A 6 7.40 2.11 -20.67
CA ASP A 6 7.41 0.83 -21.37
C ASP A 6 6.03 0.17 -21.38
N GLY A 7 5.27 0.30 -20.28
CA GLY A 7 3.94 -0.27 -20.15
C GLY A 7 2.85 0.58 -20.79
N LEU A 8 2.77 1.85 -20.44
CA LEU A 8 1.72 2.75 -20.91
C LEU A 8 2.12 3.61 -22.10
N ARG A 9 3.40 3.74 -22.43
CA ARG A 9 3.95 4.52 -23.55
C ARG A 9 3.41 5.94 -23.58
N VAL A 10 3.33 6.61 -22.42
CA VAL A 10 2.87 8.00 -22.35
C VAL A 10 3.86 8.95 -23.01
N ALA A 11 3.36 10.01 -23.64
CA ALA A 11 4.17 10.97 -24.40
C ALA A 11 5.13 11.77 -23.51
N ASP A 12 4.72 12.09 -22.27
CA ASP A 12 5.53 12.78 -21.27
C ASP A 12 5.55 11.96 -19.97
N PRO A 13 6.52 11.03 -19.81
CA PRO A 13 6.60 10.18 -18.62
C PRO A 13 6.95 10.94 -17.34
N GLU A 14 7.74 12.02 -17.43
CA GLU A 14 8.16 12.81 -16.27
C GLU A 14 7.00 13.63 -15.72
N GLY A 15 6.31 14.39 -16.56
CA GLY A 15 5.11 15.12 -16.17
C GLY A 15 4.00 14.21 -15.68
N SER A 16 3.81 13.07 -16.34
CA SER A 16 2.84 12.04 -15.92
C SER A 16 3.18 11.45 -14.55
N LEU A 17 4.45 11.18 -14.27
CA LEU A 17 4.90 10.70 -12.96
C LEU A 17 4.61 11.75 -11.86
N LEU A 18 4.84 13.03 -12.16
CA LEU A 18 4.57 14.12 -11.24
C LEU A 18 3.08 14.20 -10.90
N VAL A 19 2.21 14.16 -11.92
CA VAL A 19 0.75 14.16 -11.72
C VAL A 19 0.30 12.95 -10.91
N LEU A 20 0.79 11.75 -11.23
CA LEU A 20 0.46 10.53 -10.52
C LEU A 20 0.89 10.59 -9.05
N THR A 21 2.09 11.12 -8.80
CA THR A 21 2.62 11.31 -7.44
C THR A 21 1.79 12.31 -6.65
N LEU A 22 1.35 13.41 -7.27
CA LEU A 22 0.47 14.39 -6.63
C LEU A 22 -0.89 13.78 -6.29
N VAL A 23 -1.51 13.03 -7.19
CA VAL A 23 -2.78 12.32 -6.93
C VAL A 23 -2.63 11.36 -5.76
N TYR A 24 -1.58 10.55 -5.78
CA TYR A 24 -1.26 9.62 -4.69
C TYR A 24 -1.03 10.36 -3.36
N LEU A 25 -0.25 11.44 -3.35
CA LEU A 25 0.07 12.22 -2.16
C LEU A 25 -1.18 12.85 -1.53
N VAL A 26 -2.01 13.52 -2.34
CA VAL A 26 -3.25 14.14 -1.87
C VAL A 26 -4.19 13.09 -1.31
N ALA A 27 -4.35 11.95 -1.99
CA ALA A 27 -5.15 10.83 -1.51
C ALA A 27 -4.62 10.27 -0.19
N THR A 28 -3.30 10.09 -0.07
CA THR A 28 -2.65 9.60 1.16
C THR A 28 -2.88 10.56 2.33
N VAL A 29 -2.63 11.84 2.16
CA VAL A 29 -2.80 12.84 3.23
C VAL A 29 -4.25 12.91 3.69
N THR A 30 -5.20 12.97 2.76
CA THR A 30 -6.64 13.03 3.08
C THR A 30 -7.11 11.77 3.79
N ALA A 31 -6.67 10.59 3.34
CA ALA A 31 -7.03 9.32 3.96
C ALA A 31 -6.36 9.11 5.32
N THR A 32 -5.13 9.57 5.52
CA THR A 32 -4.45 9.49 6.81
C THR A 32 -5.17 10.35 7.84
N TRP A 33 -5.50 11.58 7.50
CA TRP A 33 -6.23 12.47 8.39
C TRP A 33 -7.65 11.98 8.66
N GLY A 34 -8.44 11.73 7.61
CA GLY A 34 -9.83 11.27 7.72
C GLY A 34 -9.94 9.87 8.33
N GLY A 35 -9.05 8.96 7.94
CA GLY A 35 -8.95 7.59 8.47
C GLY A 35 -8.62 7.56 9.95
N GLY A 36 -7.69 8.40 10.42
CA GLY A 36 -7.36 8.54 11.84
C GLY A 36 -8.56 8.97 12.67
N VAL A 37 -9.18 10.08 12.28
CA VAL A 37 -10.39 10.61 12.98
C VAL A 37 -11.52 9.57 13.01
N LEU A 38 -11.76 8.89 11.90
CA LEU A 38 -12.86 7.93 11.80
C LEU A 38 -12.56 6.62 12.54
N SER A 39 -11.30 6.16 12.50
CA SER A 39 -10.83 5.00 13.24
C SER A 39 -10.94 5.20 14.76
N ASP A 40 -10.53 6.37 15.25
CA ASP A 40 -10.60 6.71 16.67
C ASP A 40 -12.06 6.79 17.15
N ARG A 41 -12.97 7.37 16.34
CA ARG A 41 -14.40 7.47 16.68
C ARG A 41 -15.11 6.13 16.69
N THR A 42 -14.74 5.23 15.78
CA THR A 42 -15.44 3.94 15.62
C THR A 42 -14.83 2.82 16.44
N GLY A 43 -13.55 2.93 16.83
CA GLY A 43 -12.79 1.87 17.51
C GLY A 43 -12.60 0.60 16.67
N ARG A 44 -12.99 0.61 15.39
CA ARG A 44 -13.00 -0.58 14.52
C ARG A 44 -11.75 -0.64 13.62
N ARG A 45 -10.57 -0.65 14.23
CA ARG A 45 -9.29 -0.62 13.49
C ARG A 45 -9.15 -1.69 12.41
N ARG A 46 -9.67 -2.90 12.66
CA ARG A 46 -9.64 -4.00 11.67
C ARG A 46 -10.37 -3.68 10.38
N VAL A 47 -11.49 -2.99 10.45
CA VAL A 47 -12.27 -2.61 9.27
C VAL A 47 -11.47 -1.66 8.37
N PHE A 48 -10.71 -0.75 8.98
CA PHE A 48 -9.83 0.16 8.24
C PHE A 48 -8.68 -0.57 7.56
N VAL A 49 -8.01 -1.50 8.25
CA VAL A 49 -6.95 -2.32 7.67
C VAL A 49 -7.47 -3.19 6.53
N ALA A 50 -8.62 -3.85 6.72
CA ALA A 50 -9.25 -4.64 5.68
C ALA A 50 -9.69 -3.77 4.48
N GLY A 51 -10.29 -2.61 4.74
CA GLY A 51 -10.68 -1.64 3.71
C GLY A 51 -9.49 -1.13 2.93
N ALA A 52 -8.40 -0.79 3.61
CA ALA A 52 -7.14 -0.38 2.98
C ALA A 52 -6.59 -1.46 2.04
N ALA A 53 -6.59 -2.71 2.47
CA ALA A 53 -6.13 -3.83 1.64
C ALA A 53 -7.04 -4.06 0.42
N VAL A 54 -8.36 -3.91 0.58
CA VAL A 54 -9.31 -3.97 -0.55
C VAL A 54 -9.02 -2.87 -1.57
N LEU A 55 -8.80 -1.63 -1.13
CA LEU A 55 -8.46 -0.52 -2.02
C LEU A 55 -7.17 -0.78 -2.79
N GLN A 56 -6.14 -1.30 -2.12
CA GLN A 56 -4.87 -1.64 -2.77
C GLN A 56 -5.02 -2.80 -3.76
N ALA A 57 -5.78 -3.84 -3.41
CA ALA A 57 -6.06 -4.95 -4.32
C ALA A 57 -6.85 -4.50 -5.56
N LEU A 58 -7.84 -3.61 -5.38
CA LEU A 58 -8.58 -2.99 -6.49
C LEU A 58 -7.68 -2.16 -7.39
N ALA A 59 -6.75 -1.40 -6.83
CA ALA A 59 -5.77 -0.64 -7.62
C ALA A 59 -4.93 -1.56 -8.52
N CYS A 60 -4.44 -2.67 -7.97
CA CYS A 60 -3.72 -3.67 -8.75
C CYS A 60 -4.60 -4.29 -9.83
N ALA A 61 -5.84 -4.65 -9.50
CA ALA A 61 -6.79 -5.23 -10.46
C ALA A 61 -7.11 -4.28 -11.63
N VAL A 62 -7.28 -2.99 -11.36
CA VAL A 62 -7.52 -1.97 -12.39
C VAL A 62 -6.35 -1.90 -13.38
N LEU A 63 -5.10 -1.99 -12.90
CA LEU A 63 -3.92 -1.96 -13.76
C LEU A 63 -3.75 -3.25 -14.58
N VAL A 64 -4.17 -4.40 -14.05
CA VAL A 64 -4.14 -5.67 -14.79
C VAL A 64 -5.20 -5.71 -15.89
N VAL A 65 -6.43 -5.26 -15.58
CA VAL A 65 -7.56 -5.38 -16.52
C VAL A 65 -7.50 -4.35 -17.64
N ALA A 66 -7.08 -3.14 -17.35
CA ALA A 66 -7.10 -2.05 -18.31
C ALA A 66 -5.86 -1.14 -18.12
N PRO A 67 -4.66 -1.55 -18.58
CA PRO A 67 -3.45 -0.74 -18.48
C PRO A 67 -3.56 0.50 -19.37
N SER A 68 -3.92 1.61 -18.78
CA SER A 68 -4.08 2.89 -19.46
C SER A 68 -3.73 4.06 -18.53
N TRP A 69 -3.49 5.24 -19.08
CA TRP A 69 -3.20 6.43 -18.28
C TRP A 69 -4.34 6.78 -17.29
N PRO A 70 -5.62 6.80 -17.67
CA PRO A 70 -6.71 6.99 -16.71
C PRO A 70 -6.75 5.94 -15.61
N SER A 71 -6.49 4.68 -15.95
CA SER A 71 -6.43 3.58 -14.97
C SER A 71 -5.27 3.74 -13.99
N ALA A 72 -4.13 4.26 -14.45
CA ALA A 72 -3.00 4.58 -13.59
C ALA A 72 -3.34 5.67 -12.57
N LEU A 73 -4.09 6.70 -12.97
CA LEU A 73 -4.58 7.75 -12.06
C LEU A 73 -5.56 7.19 -11.02
N ILE A 74 -6.50 6.34 -11.45
CA ILE A 74 -7.43 5.67 -10.53
C ILE A 74 -6.67 4.76 -9.57
N ALA A 75 -5.72 3.98 -10.06
CA ALA A 75 -4.87 3.13 -9.23
C ALA A 75 -4.05 3.95 -8.23
N GLY A 76 -3.46 5.07 -8.66
CA GLY A 76 -2.73 5.99 -7.80
C GLY A 76 -3.61 6.56 -6.67
N LEU A 77 -4.83 6.95 -7.01
CA LEU A 77 -5.83 7.41 -6.03
C LEU A 77 -6.17 6.30 -5.02
N LEU A 78 -6.50 5.10 -5.50
CA LEU A 78 -6.85 3.96 -4.65
C LEU A 78 -5.68 3.51 -3.75
N LEU A 79 -4.46 3.47 -4.30
CA LEU A 79 -3.25 3.17 -3.54
C LEU A 79 -3.00 4.22 -2.45
N GLY A 80 -3.16 5.51 -2.78
CA GLY A 80 -2.99 6.59 -1.81
C GLY A 80 -4.03 6.52 -0.68
N LEU A 81 -5.30 6.32 -1.02
CA LEU A 81 -6.37 6.14 -0.03
C LEU A 81 -6.12 4.91 0.86
N GLY A 82 -5.76 3.78 0.26
CA GLY A 82 -5.47 2.55 0.99
C GLY A 82 -4.26 2.70 1.91
N TYR A 83 -3.17 3.26 1.41
CA TYR A 83 -1.95 3.46 2.19
C TYR A 83 -2.18 4.47 3.34
N GLY A 84 -2.87 5.58 3.08
CA GLY A 84 -3.19 6.57 4.10
C GLY A 84 -4.09 6.01 5.20
N ALA A 85 -5.13 5.25 4.84
CA ALA A 85 -5.98 4.58 5.82
C ALA A 85 -5.23 3.54 6.65
N TYR A 86 -4.33 2.77 6.03
CA TYR A 86 -3.49 1.79 6.72
C TYR A 86 -2.56 2.47 7.72
N THR A 87 -1.78 3.46 7.28
CA THR A 87 -0.79 4.13 8.13
C THR A 87 -1.41 4.85 9.32
N SER A 88 -2.61 5.40 9.18
CA SER A 88 -3.33 6.06 10.27
C SER A 88 -3.66 5.10 11.43
N VAL A 89 -3.95 3.84 11.11
CA VAL A 89 -4.28 2.80 12.10
C VAL A 89 -3.03 2.10 12.65
N ASP A 90 -2.05 1.86 11.80
CA ASP A 90 -0.80 1.16 12.15
C ASP A 90 -0.03 1.91 13.23
N GLN A 91 0.15 3.20 13.09
CA GLN A 91 0.81 4.05 14.09
C GLN A 91 0.10 4.01 15.45
N ALA A 92 -1.23 3.98 15.45
CA ALA A 92 -2.01 3.89 16.68
C ALA A 92 -1.91 2.50 17.36
N LEU A 93 -1.71 1.43 16.58
CA LEU A 93 -1.50 0.09 17.12
C LEU A 93 -0.12 -0.07 17.75
N VAL A 94 0.93 0.44 17.10
CA VAL A 94 2.31 0.40 17.60
C VAL A 94 2.41 1.04 18.97
N THR A 95 1.80 2.20 19.18
CA THR A 95 1.84 2.91 20.47
C THR A 95 1.10 2.19 21.60
N GLN A 96 0.17 1.27 21.29
CA GLN A 96 -0.61 0.54 22.29
C GLN A 96 0.00 -0.81 22.68
N VAL A 97 0.84 -1.38 21.82
CA VAL A 97 1.40 -2.75 22.01
C VAL A 97 2.77 -2.70 22.71
N LEU A 98 3.37 -1.55 22.88
CA LEU A 98 4.67 -1.39 23.55
C LEU A 98 4.49 -1.22 25.09
N PRO A 99 4.55 -2.31 25.89
CA PRO A 99 4.20 -2.24 27.31
C PRO A 99 5.37 -1.85 28.22
N ASP A 100 6.61 -1.91 27.78
CA ASP A 100 7.76 -1.75 28.68
C ASP A 100 8.82 -0.79 28.13
N ALA A 101 9.09 0.28 28.88
CA ALA A 101 10.06 1.30 28.49
C ALA A 101 11.50 0.76 28.29
N ALA A 102 11.82 -0.39 28.89
CA ALA A 102 13.14 -0.99 28.82
C ALA A 102 13.43 -1.74 27.51
N THR A 103 12.40 -2.25 26.80
CA THR A 103 12.55 -3.01 25.55
C THR A 103 12.13 -2.24 24.31
N VAL A 104 11.47 -1.09 24.47
CA VAL A 104 10.90 -0.26 23.41
C VAL A 104 11.88 0.00 22.25
N ALA A 105 13.14 0.31 22.54
CA ALA A 105 14.12 0.61 21.49
C ALA A 105 14.45 -0.60 20.62
N GLY A 106 14.56 -1.79 21.23
CA GLY A 106 14.80 -3.04 20.50
C GLY A 106 13.60 -3.45 19.66
N ASP A 107 12.41 -3.37 20.22
CA ASP A 107 11.16 -3.75 19.54
C ASP A 107 10.86 -2.81 18.36
N LEU A 108 11.06 -1.48 18.52
CA LEU A 108 10.98 -0.52 17.42
C LEU A 108 12.03 -0.78 16.35
N GLY A 109 13.25 -1.22 16.73
CA GLY A 109 14.29 -1.61 15.78
C GLY A 109 13.86 -2.79 14.91
N VAL A 110 13.32 -3.85 15.51
CA VAL A 110 12.81 -5.03 14.80
C VAL A 110 11.64 -4.65 13.88
N MET A 111 10.70 -3.85 14.37
CA MET A 111 9.58 -3.36 13.56
C MET A 111 10.06 -2.53 12.36
N ASN A 112 11.04 -1.66 12.58
CA ASN A 112 11.59 -0.86 11.48
C ASN A 112 12.28 -1.72 10.43
N VAL A 113 13.03 -2.74 10.83
CA VAL A 113 13.62 -3.71 9.89
C VAL A 113 12.53 -4.44 9.11
N ALA A 114 11.43 -4.86 9.76
CA ALA A 114 10.32 -5.53 9.09
C ALA A 114 9.61 -4.65 8.05
N VAL A 115 9.63 -3.32 8.21
CA VAL A 115 9.10 -2.36 7.25
C VAL A 115 10.10 -2.05 6.13
N VAL A 116 11.37 -1.79 6.47
CA VAL A 116 12.40 -1.33 5.53
C VAL A 116 12.93 -2.46 4.66
N ALA A 117 13.09 -3.67 5.19
CA ALA A 117 13.66 -4.78 4.43
C ALA A 117 12.81 -5.14 3.18
N PRO A 118 11.47 -5.28 3.26
CA PRO A 118 10.65 -5.48 2.07
C PRO A 118 10.74 -4.32 1.07
N GLN A 119 10.81 -3.07 1.54
CA GLN A 119 10.93 -1.90 0.66
C GLN A 119 12.26 -1.90 -0.11
N ALA A 120 13.35 -2.29 0.54
CA ALA A 120 14.67 -2.41 -0.10
C ALA A 120 14.71 -3.55 -1.14
N LEU A 121 14.01 -4.65 -0.88
CA LEU A 121 13.95 -5.80 -1.78
C LEU A 121 12.93 -5.64 -2.92
N ALA A 122 11.90 -4.81 -2.74
CA ALA A 122 10.82 -4.65 -3.71
C ALA A 122 11.28 -4.28 -5.12
N PRO A 123 12.22 -3.33 -5.35
CA PRO A 123 12.68 -3.00 -6.70
C PRO A 123 13.38 -4.18 -7.39
N LEU A 124 14.17 -4.96 -6.62
CA LEU A 124 14.86 -6.14 -7.13
C LEU A 124 13.85 -7.22 -7.56
N LEU A 125 12.91 -7.53 -6.68
CA LEU A 125 11.85 -8.51 -6.97
C LEU A 125 10.97 -8.06 -8.13
N ALA A 126 10.60 -6.79 -8.18
CA ALA A 126 9.83 -6.24 -9.28
C ALA A 126 10.58 -6.36 -10.61
N GLY A 127 11.89 -6.05 -10.64
CA GLY A 127 12.73 -6.22 -11.81
C GLY A 127 12.78 -7.67 -12.30
N LEU A 128 12.95 -8.63 -11.39
CA LEU A 128 12.94 -10.06 -11.71
C LEU A 128 11.59 -10.52 -12.28
N VAL A 129 10.48 -10.10 -11.67
CA VAL A 129 9.13 -10.45 -12.15
C VAL A 129 8.88 -9.89 -13.54
N ILE A 130 9.23 -8.62 -13.77
CA ILE A 130 9.01 -7.97 -15.06
C ILE A 130 9.83 -8.65 -16.17
N THR A 131 11.08 -8.99 -15.89
CA THR A 131 12.00 -9.52 -16.91
C THR A 131 11.89 -11.03 -17.14
N GLN A 132 11.48 -11.80 -16.13
CA GLN A 132 11.53 -13.27 -16.17
C GLN A 132 10.15 -13.94 -16.13
N LEU A 133 9.11 -13.29 -15.57
CA LEU A 133 7.83 -13.94 -15.27
C LEU A 133 6.64 -13.42 -16.07
N GLY A 134 6.80 -12.44 -16.96
CA GLY A 134 5.73 -12.04 -17.86
C GLY A 134 5.27 -10.57 -17.76
N GLY A 135 6.12 -9.68 -17.24
CA GLY A 135 5.90 -8.25 -17.33
C GLY A 135 5.08 -7.63 -16.18
N TYR A 136 4.52 -6.46 -16.46
CA TYR A 136 3.80 -5.65 -15.46
C TYR A 136 2.50 -6.31 -14.99
N ASP A 137 1.79 -7.05 -15.86
CA ASP A 137 0.52 -7.71 -15.51
C ASP A 137 0.73 -8.74 -14.41
N VAL A 138 1.79 -9.55 -14.53
CA VAL A 138 2.16 -10.53 -13.51
C VAL A 138 2.59 -9.84 -12.22
N LEU A 139 3.35 -8.74 -12.31
CA LEU A 139 3.77 -7.96 -11.15
C LEU A 139 2.57 -7.42 -10.36
N PHE A 140 1.62 -6.77 -11.03
CA PHE A 140 0.43 -6.24 -10.37
C PHE A 140 -0.50 -7.35 -9.87
N GLY A 141 -0.62 -8.45 -10.62
CA GLY A 141 -1.37 -9.63 -10.20
C GLY A 141 -0.82 -10.24 -8.91
N LEU A 142 0.49 -10.44 -8.82
CA LEU A 142 1.17 -10.93 -7.62
C LEU A 142 1.03 -9.97 -6.44
N ALA A 143 1.23 -8.67 -6.68
CA ALA A 143 1.06 -7.65 -5.64
C ALA A 143 -0.36 -7.65 -5.08
N GLY A 144 -1.38 -7.72 -5.95
CA GLY A 144 -2.77 -7.83 -5.55
C GLY A 144 -3.06 -9.11 -4.74
N ALA A 145 -2.54 -10.26 -5.19
CA ALA A 145 -2.70 -11.53 -4.49
C ALA A 145 -2.07 -11.51 -3.09
N VAL A 146 -0.84 -11.01 -2.96
CA VAL A 146 -0.16 -10.87 -1.66
C VAL A 146 -0.92 -9.92 -0.74
N THR A 147 -1.45 -8.82 -1.27
CA THR A 147 -2.28 -7.87 -0.50
C THR A 147 -3.55 -8.53 0.04
N VAL A 148 -4.24 -9.32 -0.79
CA VAL A 148 -5.43 -10.06 -0.36
C VAL A 148 -5.09 -11.12 0.70
N LEU A 149 -4.00 -11.86 0.52
CA LEU A 149 -3.55 -12.84 1.52
C LEU A 149 -3.20 -12.17 2.85
N GLY A 150 -2.53 -11.01 2.81
CA GLY A 150 -2.27 -10.20 4.00
C GLY A 150 -3.55 -9.77 4.71
N ALA A 151 -4.54 -9.28 3.96
CA ALA A 151 -5.85 -8.90 4.51
C ALA A 151 -6.58 -10.06 5.17
N LEU A 152 -6.57 -11.24 4.54
CA LEU A 152 -7.18 -12.46 5.09
C LEU A 152 -6.47 -12.91 6.37
N SER A 153 -5.16 -12.77 6.44
CA SER A 153 -4.37 -13.09 7.65
C SER A 153 -4.77 -12.20 8.82
N VAL A 154 -4.90 -10.89 8.59
CA VAL A 154 -5.34 -9.92 9.61
C VAL A 154 -6.78 -10.20 10.05
N ALA A 155 -7.67 -10.58 9.13
CA ALA A 155 -9.06 -10.91 9.46
C ALA A 155 -9.18 -12.13 10.39
N ARG A 156 -8.22 -13.07 10.34
CA ARG A 156 -8.19 -14.26 11.22
C ARG A 156 -7.69 -13.99 12.64
N ILE A 157 -6.98 -12.90 12.88
CA ILE A 157 -6.48 -12.54 14.20
C ILE A 157 -7.67 -12.07 15.07
N ARG A 158 -8.12 -12.89 16.01
CA ARG A 158 -9.30 -12.64 16.87
C ARG A 158 -9.00 -11.75 18.09
N SER A 159 -7.74 -11.50 18.43
CA SER A 159 -7.34 -10.87 19.70
C SER A 159 -7.31 -9.35 19.72
N VAL A 160 -7.45 -8.66 18.60
CA VAL A 160 -7.46 -7.18 18.53
C VAL A 160 -8.89 -6.70 18.30
N ARG A 161 -9.45 -5.97 19.25
CA ARG A 161 -10.73 -5.26 19.11
C ARG A 161 -10.53 -3.93 18.45
#